data_d0964d5c3bb4d58bd4028c911e913696
#
_entry.id   d0964d5c3bb4d58bd4028c911e913696
#
_cell.length_a   1.000
_cell.length_b   1.000
_cell.length_c   1.000
_cell.angle_alpha   90.00
_cell.angle_beta   90.00
_cell.angle_gamma   90.00
#
_symmetry.space_group_name_H-M   'P 1'
#
loop_
_entity.id
_entity.type
_entity.pdbx_description
1 polymer ?
#
loop_
_entity_poly.entity_id
_entity_poly.type
_entity_poly.pdbx_seq_one_letter_code
_entity_poly.pdbx_strand_id
1 'polypeptide(L)'
;MQRGKALHKAIELLCQNKLDWSSVHPEVLPRLKSFENFIKDTNSEVLQNEIRTYSKRLQFAGTTDAVIRMDDIMYLVDFKSSITPEVDIQLGGYSILYGGLIKLMAVELRDNSYMLKIVKNQKHAERLFMCCLQIHNFKLTRGE
;
A
#
# COMPACT_ATOMS: atom_id res chain seq x y z
N MET A 1 21.28 0.00 1.01
CA MET A 1 20.07 0.76 1.35
C MET A 1 18.86 0.08 0.76
N GLN A 2 17.81 -0.03 1.52
CA GLN A 2 16.54 -0.58 1.01
C GLN A 2 15.75 0.52 0.35
N ARG A 3 15.78 0.55 -0.98
CA ARG A 3 15.12 1.59 -1.78
C ARG A 3 13.62 1.71 -1.51
N GLY A 4 12.95 0.57 -1.31
CA GLY A 4 11.51 0.56 -1.03
C GLY A 4 11.16 1.29 0.25
N LYS A 5 11.90 1.05 1.32
CA LYS A 5 11.68 1.74 2.60
C LYS A 5 11.99 3.24 2.52
N ALA A 6 13.04 3.60 1.79
CA ALA A 6 13.41 4.99 1.61
C ALA A 6 12.33 5.75 0.82
N LEU A 7 11.76 5.11 -0.20
CA LEU A 7 10.67 5.72 -0.98
C LEU A 7 9.41 5.92 -0.13
N HIS A 8 8.99 4.90 0.62
CA HIS A 8 7.81 5.02 1.49
C HIS A 8 7.98 6.10 2.54
N LYS A 9 9.18 6.20 3.13
CA LYS A 9 9.46 7.25 4.11
C LYS A 9 9.45 8.63 3.48
N ALA A 10 9.99 8.77 2.28
CA ALA A 10 9.97 10.04 1.54
C ALA A 10 8.53 10.46 1.22
N ILE A 11 7.69 9.53 0.79
CA ILE A 11 6.26 9.80 0.52
C ILE A 11 5.56 10.27 1.79
N GLU A 12 5.77 9.59 2.90
CA GLU A 12 5.19 9.97 4.19
C GLU A 12 5.58 11.39 4.58
N LEU A 13 6.87 11.71 4.51
CA LEU A 13 7.37 13.03 4.84
C LEU A 13 6.85 14.11 3.89
N LEU A 14 6.75 13.79 2.60
CA LEU A 14 6.19 14.71 1.61
C LEU A 14 4.73 15.05 1.92
N CYS A 15 3.94 14.06 2.26
CA CYS A 15 2.53 14.25 2.60
C CYS A 15 2.36 15.06 3.90
N GLN A 16 3.34 15.00 4.80
CA GLN A 16 3.36 15.78 6.05
C GLN A 16 3.98 17.17 5.91
N ASN A 17 4.40 17.53 4.69
CA ASN A 17 5.15 18.78 4.42
C ASN A 17 6.44 18.89 5.25
N LYS A 18 7.10 17.76 5.50
CA LYS A 18 8.33 17.67 6.29
C LYS A 18 9.52 17.14 5.49
N LEU A 19 9.37 16.95 4.18
CA LEU A 19 10.43 16.38 3.35
C LEU A 19 11.51 17.43 3.07
N ASP A 20 12.75 17.07 3.36
CA ASP A 20 13.93 17.78 2.87
C ASP A 20 14.36 17.17 1.56
N TRP A 21 14.08 17.83 0.45
CA TRP A 21 14.37 17.34 -0.89
C TRP A 21 15.86 17.08 -1.11
N SER A 22 16.72 17.83 -0.45
CA SER A 22 18.17 17.64 -0.55
C SER A 22 18.65 16.34 0.06
N SER A 23 17.86 15.76 0.98
CA SER A 23 18.18 14.49 1.63
C SER A 23 17.72 13.28 0.84
N VAL A 24 16.94 13.46 -0.22
CA VAL A 24 16.40 12.35 -1.01
C VAL A 24 17.51 11.72 -1.85
N HIS A 25 17.68 10.39 -1.71
CA HIS A 25 18.68 9.68 -2.50
C HIS A 25 18.37 9.79 -4.00
N PRO A 26 19.39 9.99 -4.86
CA PRO A 26 19.17 10.16 -6.30
C PRO A 26 18.42 9.00 -6.97
N GLU A 27 18.54 7.78 -6.45
CA GLU A 27 17.82 6.62 -6.98
C GLU A 27 16.33 6.61 -6.59
N VAL A 28 15.96 7.29 -5.50
CA VAL A 28 14.59 7.37 -5.02
C VAL A 28 13.84 8.54 -5.67
N LEU A 29 14.56 9.62 -5.99
CA LEU A 29 13.97 10.86 -6.49
C LEU A 29 13.06 10.69 -7.70
N PRO A 30 13.41 9.92 -8.77
CA PRO A 30 12.51 9.77 -9.91
C PRO A 30 11.18 9.11 -9.55
N ARG A 31 11.19 8.16 -8.64
CA ARG A 31 9.97 7.48 -8.19
C ARG A 31 9.11 8.36 -7.30
N LEU A 32 9.77 9.18 -6.48
CA LEU A 32 9.05 10.17 -5.66
C LEU A 32 8.35 11.20 -6.54
N LYS A 33 8.99 11.61 -7.64
CA LYS A 33 8.35 12.48 -8.62
C LYS A 33 7.19 11.80 -9.33
N SER A 34 7.29 10.50 -9.59
CA SER A 34 6.17 9.72 -10.14
C SER A 34 4.99 9.70 -9.18
N PHE A 35 5.23 9.64 -7.88
CA PHE A 35 4.18 9.76 -6.87
C PHE A 35 3.51 11.14 -6.96
N GLU A 36 4.28 12.21 -7.05
CA GLU A 36 3.72 13.56 -7.20
C GLU A 36 2.86 13.67 -8.46
N ASN A 37 3.34 13.11 -9.57
CA ASN A 37 2.59 13.09 -10.83
C ASN A 37 1.29 12.29 -10.69
N PHE A 38 1.33 11.15 -10.01
CA PHE A 38 0.14 10.36 -9.73
C PHE A 38 -0.92 11.19 -9.00
N ILE A 39 -0.53 11.85 -7.92
CA ILE A 39 -1.46 12.67 -7.12
C ILE A 39 -2.02 13.82 -7.97
N LYS A 40 -1.16 14.49 -8.74
CA LYS A 40 -1.55 15.61 -9.58
C LYS A 40 -2.48 15.20 -10.72
N ASP A 41 -2.10 14.15 -11.46
CA ASP A 41 -2.85 13.71 -12.64
C ASP A 41 -4.22 13.17 -12.29
N THR A 42 -4.33 12.50 -11.16
CA THR A 42 -5.61 11.91 -10.68
C THR A 42 -6.39 12.87 -9.81
N ASN A 43 -5.83 14.04 -9.49
CA ASN A 43 -6.41 14.99 -8.53
C ASN A 43 -6.81 14.31 -7.22
N SER A 44 -5.95 13.40 -6.75
CA SER A 44 -6.18 12.64 -5.53
C SER A 44 -5.81 13.44 -4.29
N GLU A 45 -6.44 13.11 -3.19
CA GLU A 45 -6.13 13.65 -1.88
C GLU A 45 -5.66 12.52 -0.97
N VAL A 46 -4.47 12.67 -0.38
CA VAL A 46 -3.96 11.71 0.60
C VAL A 46 -4.57 12.04 1.94
N LEU A 47 -5.39 11.14 2.45
CA LEU A 47 -6.10 11.33 3.73
C LEU A 47 -5.28 10.83 4.91
N GLN A 48 -4.57 9.73 4.76
CA GLN A 48 -3.75 9.11 5.80
C GLN A 48 -2.55 8.40 5.18
N ASN A 49 -1.44 8.36 5.92
CA ASN A 49 -0.23 7.62 5.55
C ASN A 49 0.14 6.65 6.66
N GLU A 50 0.81 5.54 6.29
CA GLU A 50 1.39 4.59 7.24
C GLU A 50 0.39 4.18 8.32
N ILE A 51 -0.74 3.61 7.88
CA ILE A 51 -1.81 3.20 8.78
C ILE A 51 -1.47 1.81 9.32
N ARG A 52 -1.15 1.74 10.60
CA ARG A 52 -0.86 0.48 11.30
C ARG A 52 -2.14 -0.07 11.89
N THR A 53 -2.44 -1.31 11.55
CA THR A 53 -3.63 -2.00 12.01
C THR A 53 -3.29 -3.39 12.52
N TYR A 54 -4.10 -3.88 13.44
CA TYR A 54 -3.91 -5.19 14.05
C TYR A 54 -5.27 -5.84 14.31
N SER A 55 -5.39 -7.12 14.00
CA SER A 55 -6.57 -7.91 14.35
C SER A 55 -6.21 -8.87 15.47
N LYS A 56 -6.75 -8.60 16.66
CA LYS A 56 -6.56 -9.47 17.82
C LYS A 56 -7.21 -10.84 17.59
N ARG A 57 -8.38 -10.84 16.94
CA ARG A 57 -9.11 -12.06 16.65
C ARG A 57 -8.36 -12.96 15.66
N LEU A 58 -7.81 -12.39 14.62
CA LEU A 58 -7.13 -13.13 13.57
C LEU A 58 -5.63 -13.25 13.78
N GLN A 59 -5.08 -12.53 14.78
CA GLN A 59 -3.67 -12.58 15.16
C GLN A 59 -2.75 -12.18 14.01
N PHE A 60 -3.08 -11.11 13.32
CA PHE A 60 -2.15 -10.54 12.34
C PHE A 60 -2.23 -9.02 12.33
N ALA A 61 -1.16 -8.40 11.82
CA ALA A 61 -1.01 -6.97 11.74
C ALA A 61 -0.49 -6.59 10.37
N GLY A 62 -0.71 -5.35 9.97
CA GLY A 62 -0.18 -4.82 8.73
C GLY A 62 -0.10 -3.30 8.76
N THR A 63 0.71 -2.76 7.87
CA THR A 63 0.81 -1.32 7.65
C THR A 63 0.43 -1.03 6.21
N THR A 64 -0.65 -0.27 6.03
CA THR A 64 -1.09 0.20 4.72
C THR A 64 -0.39 1.51 4.42
N ASP A 65 0.11 1.68 3.20
CA ASP A 65 0.90 2.86 2.84
C ASP A 65 0.09 4.15 2.93
N ALA A 66 -1.15 4.13 2.42
CA ALA A 66 -1.99 5.32 2.41
C ALA A 66 -3.46 5.00 2.26
N VAL A 67 -4.29 5.95 2.68
CA VAL A 67 -5.68 6.05 2.25
C VAL A 67 -5.79 7.32 1.43
N ILE A 68 -6.31 7.20 0.22
CA ILE A 68 -6.52 8.34 -0.67
C ILE A 68 -7.99 8.45 -1.08
N ARG A 69 -8.37 9.67 -1.45
CA ARG A 69 -9.64 9.93 -2.14
C ARG A 69 -9.33 10.28 -3.59
N MET A 70 -9.93 9.54 -4.51
CA MET A 70 -9.83 9.77 -5.96
C MET A 70 -11.22 9.64 -6.55
N ASP A 71 -11.70 10.68 -7.26
CA ASP A 71 -13.06 10.74 -7.83
C ASP A 71 -14.17 10.46 -6.79
N ASP A 72 -14.02 11.05 -5.60
CA ASP A 72 -14.94 10.89 -4.47
C ASP A 72 -15.02 9.45 -3.92
N ILE A 73 -14.09 8.60 -4.30
CA ILE A 73 -14.00 7.22 -3.83
C ILE A 73 -12.75 7.08 -2.96
N MET A 74 -12.89 6.39 -1.83
CA MET A 74 -11.77 6.11 -0.93
C MET A 74 -11.11 4.79 -1.28
N TYR A 75 -9.78 4.79 -1.31
CA TYR A 75 -8.94 3.63 -1.60
C TYR A 75 -7.91 3.41 -0.51
N LEU A 76 -7.72 2.15 -0.11
CA LEU A 76 -6.47 1.70 0.51
C LEU A 76 -5.45 1.51 -0.60
N VAL A 77 -4.29 2.11 -0.43
CA VAL A 77 -3.28 2.15 -1.48
C VAL A 77 -1.97 1.54 -0.99
N ASP A 78 -1.39 0.73 -1.85
CA ASP A 78 -0.05 0.18 -1.67
C ASP A 78 0.83 0.68 -2.81
N PHE A 79 1.96 1.30 -2.46
CA PHE A 79 2.94 1.78 -3.43
C PHE A 79 4.01 0.72 -3.64
N LYS A 80 4.20 0.31 -4.89
CA LYS A 80 5.16 -0.73 -5.27
C LYS A 80 6.16 -0.22 -6.29
N SER A 81 7.34 -0.81 -6.29
CA SER A 81 8.29 -0.64 -7.40
C SER A 81 7.93 -1.54 -8.58
N SER A 82 7.22 -2.62 -8.34
CA SER A 82 6.72 -3.55 -9.34
C SER A 82 5.47 -4.25 -8.81
N ILE A 83 4.39 -4.18 -9.57
CA ILE A 83 3.15 -4.86 -9.22
C ILE A 83 3.25 -6.32 -9.65
N THR A 84 3.00 -7.24 -8.71
CA THR A 84 2.90 -8.67 -8.95
C THR A 84 1.48 -9.14 -8.67
N PRO A 85 1.07 -10.34 -9.13
CA PRO A 85 -0.28 -10.85 -8.85
C PRO A 85 -0.60 -10.96 -7.36
N GLU A 86 0.40 -11.17 -6.53
CA GLU A 86 0.25 -11.32 -5.08
C GLU A 86 -0.17 -10.03 -4.38
N VAL A 87 -0.09 -8.88 -5.06
CA VAL A 87 -0.51 -7.60 -4.47
C VAL A 87 -1.99 -7.62 -4.09
N ASP A 88 -2.81 -8.33 -4.85
CA ASP A 88 -4.24 -8.45 -4.54
C ASP A 88 -4.46 -9.13 -3.19
N ILE A 89 -3.66 -10.15 -2.89
CA ILE A 89 -3.73 -10.87 -1.62
C ILE A 89 -3.33 -9.97 -0.47
N GLN A 90 -2.24 -9.22 -0.62
CA GLN A 90 -1.76 -8.27 0.38
C GLN A 90 -2.80 -7.19 0.67
N LEU A 91 -3.36 -6.60 -0.38
CA LEU A 91 -4.42 -5.59 -0.25
C LEU A 91 -5.68 -6.18 0.38
N GLY A 92 -6.01 -7.43 0.07
CA GLY A 92 -7.13 -8.14 0.71
C GLY A 92 -6.94 -8.24 2.23
N GLY A 93 -5.72 -8.53 2.67
CA GLY A 93 -5.39 -8.54 4.09
C GLY A 93 -5.54 -7.18 4.74
N TYR A 94 -5.07 -6.12 4.09
CA TYR A 94 -5.22 -4.75 4.58
C TYR A 94 -6.69 -4.34 4.67
N SER A 95 -7.50 -4.75 3.70
CA SER A 95 -8.94 -4.49 3.70
C SER A 95 -9.63 -5.11 4.93
N ILE A 96 -9.28 -6.35 5.26
CA ILE A 96 -9.81 -7.03 6.45
C ILE A 96 -9.43 -6.28 7.73
N LEU A 97 -8.17 -5.85 7.82
CA LEU A 97 -7.69 -5.09 8.97
C LEU A 97 -8.36 -3.73 9.10
N TYR A 98 -8.54 -3.04 7.98
CA TYR A 98 -9.15 -1.71 7.98
C TYR A 98 -10.63 -1.76 8.37
N GLY A 99 -11.34 -2.80 7.91
CA GLY A 99 -12.71 -3.05 8.34
C GLY A 99 -13.71 -2.02 7.85
N GLY A 100 -13.87 -1.86 6.55
CA GLY A 100 -14.81 -0.90 6.04
C GLY A 100 -15.10 -1.09 4.55
N LEU A 101 -16.02 -0.27 4.04
CA LEU A 101 -16.33 -0.21 2.62
C LEU A 101 -15.33 0.70 1.94
N ILE A 102 -14.15 0.17 1.66
CA ILE A 102 -13.07 0.89 1.00
C ILE A 102 -12.58 0.06 -0.18
N LYS A 103 -12.22 0.72 -1.27
CA LYS A 103 -11.66 0.04 -2.43
C LYS A 103 -10.15 -0.12 -2.29
N LEU A 104 -9.57 -0.99 -3.11
CA LEU A 104 -8.17 -1.37 -3.02
C LEU A 104 -7.44 -1.00 -4.30
N MET A 105 -6.28 -0.37 -4.15
CA MET A 105 -5.48 0.10 -5.28
C MET A 105 -4.00 -0.17 -5.02
N ALA A 106 -3.30 -0.67 -6.04
CA ALA A 106 -1.85 -0.69 -6.07
C ALA A 106 -1.36 0.36 -7.06
N VAL A 107 -0.32 1.08 -6.70
CA VAL A 107 0.32 2.06 -7.56
C VAL A 107 1.77 1.66 -7.75
N GLU A 108 2.14 1.35 -8.99
CA GLU A 108 3.52 1.08 -9.34
C GLU A 108 4.22 2.39 -9.66
N LEU A 109 5.22 2.73 -8.88
CA LEU A 109 6.01 3.94 -9.07
C LEU A 109 7.29 3.60 -9.80
N ARG A 110 7.37 4.04 -11.05
CA ARG A 110 8.52 3.87 -11.94
C ARG A 110 9.37 5.14 -11.95
N ASP A 111 10.49 5.12 -12.61
CA ASP A 111 11.40 6.26 -12.61
C ASP A 111 10.81 7.52 -13.27
N ASN A 112 9.95 7.40 -14.25
CA ASN A 112 9.36 8.57 -14.91
C ASN A 112 7.87 8.38 -15.22
N SER A 113 7.25 7.43 -14.55
CA SER A 113 5.85 7.10 -14.79
C SER A 113 5.27 6.32 -13.61
N TYR A 114 3.98 6.13 -13.64
CA TYR A 114 3.28 5.29 -12.67
C TYR A 114 2.22 4.46 -13.39
N MET A 115 1.77 3.40 -12.74
CA MET A 115 0.67 2.58 -13.24
C MET A 115 -0.25 2.22 -12.07
N LEU A 116 -1.56 2.31 -12.34
CA LEU A 116 -2.58 1.97 -11.34
C LEU A 116 -3.14 0.58 -11.59
N LYS A 117 -3.40 -0.14 -10.51
CA LYS A 117 -4.19 -1.36 -10.54
C LYS A 117 -5.25 -1.29 -9.45
N ILE A 118 -6.52 -1.26 -9.85
CA ILE A 118 -7.64 -1.34 -8.91
C ILE A 118 -8.06 -2.79 -8.81
N VAL A 119 -8.19 -3.31 -7.59
CA VAL A 119 -8.61 -4.68 -7.37
C VAL A 119 -10.09 -4.81 -7.71
N LYS A 120 -10.41 -5.64 -8.70
CA LYS A 120 -11.79 -5.77 -9.19
C LYS A 120 -12.65 -6.66 -8.30
N ASN A 121 -12.09 -7.74 -7.78
CA ASN A 121 -12.82 -8.68 -6.93
C ASN A 121 -12.22 -8.69 -5.53
N GLN A 122 -12.63 -7.70 -4.75
CA GLN A 122 -12.10 -7.50 -3.40
C GLN A 122 -12.41 -8.68 -2.47
N LYS A 123 -13.63 -9.21 -2.55
CA LYS A 123 -14.00 -10.35 -1.71
C LYS A 123 -13.15 -11.58 -2.00
N HIS A 124 -12.82 -11.81 -3.27
CA HIS A 124 -11.92 -12.89 -3.64
C HIS A 124 -10.52 -12.69 -3.09
N ALA A 125 -10.01 -11.46 -3.17
CA ALA A 125 -8.70 -11.10 -2.61
C ALA A 125 -8.66 -11.34 -1.09
N GLU A 126 -9.71 -10.94 -0.38
CA GLU A 126 -9.84 -11.18 1.06
C GLU A 126 -9.87 -12.67 1.40
N ARG A 127 -10.59 -13.47 0.61
CA ARG A 127 -10.64 -14.94 0.79
C ARG A 127 -9.28 -15.57 0.56
N LEU A 128 -8.56 -15.16 -0.47
CA LEU A 128 -7.21 -15.66 -0.73
C LEU A 128 -6.28 -15.34 0.42
N PHE A 129 -6.35 -14.13 0.96
CA PHE A 129 -5.56 -13.77 2.13
C PHE A 129 -5.89 -14.66 3.33
N MET A 130 -7.17 -14.90 3.59
CA MET A 130 -7.58 -15.78 4.71
C MET A 130 -7.08 -17.20 4.52
N CYS A 131 -7.07 -17.71 3.29
CA CYS A 131 -6.48 -19.03 3.01
C CYS A 131 -4.99 -19.06 3.33
N CYS A 132 -4.26 -18.04 2.93
CA CYS A 132 -2.82 -17.91 3.23
C CYS A 132 -2.58 -17.84 4.74
N LEU A 133 -3.40 -17.08 5.45
CA LEU A 133 -3.30 -16.95 6.90
C LEU A 133 -3.54 -18.28 7.60
N GLN A 134 -4.54 -19.03 7.17
CA GLN A 134 -4.83 -20.38 7.72
C GLN A 134 -3.66 -21.34 7.51
N ILE A 135 -3.05 -21.34 6.33
CA ILE A 135 -1.88 -22.16 6.04
C ILE A 135 -0.71 -21.74 6.92
N HIS A 136 -0.49 -20.44 7.06
CA HIS A 136 0.58 -19.89 7.92
C HIS A 136 0.37 -20.32 9.37
N ASN A 137 -0.82 -20.17 9.90
CA ASN A 137 -1.15 -20.55 11.27
C ASN A 137 -1.01 -22.06 11.50
N PHE A 138 -1.41 -22.84 10.53
CA PHE A 138 -1.23 -24.31 10.57
C PHE A 138 0.25 -24.68 10.69
N LYS A 139 1.11 -24.04 9.90
CA LYS A 139 2.55 -24.28 9.97
C LYS A 139 3.14 -23.88 11.31
N LEU A 140 2.68 -22.77 11.88
CA LEU A 140 3.14 -22.33 13.20
C LEU A 140 2.76 -23.30 14.31
N THR A 141 1.51 -23.79 14.32
CA THR A 141 1.05 -24.71 15.36
C THR A 141 1.69 -26.09 15.21
N ARG A 142 2.01 -26.50 14.01
CA ARG A 142 2.64 -27.78 13.74
C ARG A 142 4.16 -27.75 13.97
N GLY A 143 4.76 -26.65 13.89
CA GLY A 143 6.21 -26.51 13.93
C GLY A 143 6.70 -26.52 15.26
N GLU A 144 5.84 -26.51 15.79
CA GLU A 144 6.67 -26.86 16.61
C GLU A 144 7.95 -26.18 16.76
#